data_c56e311688c7c5ebe443cc38276b4f0e
#
_entry.id   c56e311688c7c5ebe443cc38276b4f0e
#
_cell.length_a   1.000
_cell.length_b   1.000
_cell.length_c   1.000
_cell.angle_alpha   90.00
_cell.angle_beta   90.00
_cell.angle_gamma   90.00
#
_symmetry.space_group_name_H-M   'P 1'
#
loop_
_entity.id
_entity.type
_entity.pdbx_description
1 polymer ?
#
loop_
_entity_poly.entity_id
_entity_poly.type
_entity_poly.pdbx_seq_one_letter_code
_entity_poly.pdbx_strand_id
1 'polypeptide(L)'
;MKNNKNLQGHLFALTANVMWGLMSPIGKSALQEFSAISVTTFRMVGAAAAFWILSIFCKQEHVNHQDMLKIFFASLFALVFNQGVFIFGLSMTSPIDASIVTTTLPIVTMIVAAIYLKEPITNKKVLGIFVGAMGALILIMSSQAGNNGNGSLIGDLLCLVAQISFSI
;
A
#
# COMPACT_ATOMS: atom_id res chain seq x y z
N MET A 1 18.20 22.68 -17.32
CA MET A 1 16.77 22.47 -17.05
C MET A 1 16.35 21.01 -16.81
N LYS A 2 16.99 20.01 -17.43
CA LYS A 2 16.64 18.57 -17.26
C LYS A 2 16.93 18.05 -15.83
N ASN A 3 17.96 18.57 -15.17
CA ASN A 3 18.38 18.14 -13.83
C ASN A 3 17.38 18.52 -12.72
N ASN A 4 16.72 19.66 -12.83
CA ASN A 4 15.73 20.12 -11.84
C ASN A 4 14.43 19.27 -11.86
N LYS A 5 14.01 18.79 -13.04
CA LYS A 5 12.81 17.93 -13.14
C LYS A 5 13.05 16.56 -12.52
N ASN A 6 14.24 16.00 -12.66
CA ASN A 6 14.61 14.74 -12.03
C ASN A 6 14.65 14.88 -10.50
N LEU A 7 15.23 15.97 -9.99
CA LEU A 7 15.28 16.25 -8.55
C LEU A 7 13.87 16.41 -7.97
N GLN A 8 12.99 17.14 -8.64
CA GLN A 8 11.59 17.27 -8.24
C GLN A 8 10.87 15.91 -8.20
N GLY A 9 11.08 15.05 -9.21
CA GLY A 9 10.53 13.69 -9.22
C GLY A 9 11.00 12.87 -8.03
N HIS A 10 12.28 12.93 -7.69
CA HIS A 10 12.82 12.23 -6.52
C HIS A 10 12.27 12.78 -5.20
N LEU A 11 12.10 14.09 -5.07
CA LEU A 11 11.50 14.69 -3.88
C LEU A 11 10.03 14.29 -3.72
N PHE A 12 9.25 14.28 -4.79
CA PHE A 12 7.85 13.82 -4.74
C PHE A 12 7.76 12.33 -4.39
N ALA A 13 8.61 11.50 -4.96
CA ALA A 13 8.67 10.09 -4.63
C ALA A 13 9.05 9.85 -3.16
N LEU A 14 10.04 10.59 -2.65
CA LEU A 14 10.44 10.52 -1.25
C LEU A 14 9.29 10.93 -0.32
N THR A 15 8.62 12.05 -0.61
CA THR A 15 7.48 12.52 0.18
C THR A 15 6.34 11.51 0.20
N ALA A 16 6.01 10.93 -0.96
CA ALA A 16 4.98 9.89 -1.06
C ALA A 16 5.33 8.66 -0.22
N ASN A 17 6.59 8.21 -0.25
CA ASN A 17 7.03 7.06 0.54
C ASN A 17 7.03 7.35 2.05
N VAL A 18 7.41 8.56 2.47
CA VAL A 18 7.31 8.97 3.89
C VAL A 18 5.85 8.99 4.35
N MET A 19 4.95 9.57 3.57
CA MET A 19 3.51 9.57 3.89
C MET A 19 2.94 8.15 3.94
N TRP A 20 3.36 7.27 3.05
CA TRP A 20 2.95 5.87 3.08
C TRP A 20 3.47 5.14 4.32
N GLY A 21 4.74 5.34 4.70
CA GLY A 21 5.31 4.75 5.90
C GLY A 21 4.61 5.19 7.20
N LEU A 22 4.13 6.42 7.25
CA LEU A 22 3.35 6.93 8.39
C LEU A 22 1.93 6.36 8.48
N MET A 23 1.45 5.69 7.44
CA MET A 23 0.08 5.17 7.38
C MET A 23 -0.23 4.16 8.50
N SER A 24 0.68 3.22 8.77
CA SER A 24 0.48 2.17 9.78
C SER A 24 0.42 2.73 11.21
N PRO A 25 1.38 3.56 11.69
CA PRO A 25 1.31 4.09 13.04
C PRO A 25 0.15 5.07 13.24
N ILE A 26 -0.12 5.96 12.26
CA ILE A 26 -1.27 6.89 12.34
C ILE A 26 -2.59 6.12 12.28
N GLY A 27 -2.69 5.13 11.38
CA GLY A 27 -3.87 4.27 11.27
C GLY A 27 -4.16 3.53 12.57
N LYS A 28 -3.13 2.99 13.21
CA LYS A 28 -3.29 2.29 14.50
C LYS A 28 -3.73 3.25 15.62
N SER A 29 -3.20 4.45 15.67
CA SER A 29 -3.65 5.47 16.63
C SER A 29 -5.12 5.85 16.41
N ALA A 30 -5.55 6.00 15.16
CA ALA A 30 -6.95 6.27 14.84
C ALA A 30 -7.88 5.09 15.24
N LEU A 31 -7.39 3.86 15.13
CA LEU A 31 -8.15 2.66 15.50
C LEU A 31 -8.32 2.47 17.01
N GLN A 32 -7.65 3.26 17.85
CA GLN A 32 -7.90 3.29 19.29
C GLN A 32 -9.19 4.01 19.63
N GLU A 33 -9.58 5.00 18.82
CA GLU A 33 -10.76 5.84 19.06
C GLU A 33 -11.92 5.49 18.12
N PHE A 34 -11.62 5.00 16.91
CA PHE A 34 -12.61 4.74 15.87
C PHE A 34 -12.60 3.29 15.41
N SER A 35 -13.76 2.80 14.98
CA SER A 35 -13.82 1.46 14.36
C SER A 35 -13.09 1.41 13.01
N ALA A 36 -12.65 0.22 12.61
CA ALA A 36 -11.97 0.02 11.32
C ALA A 36 -12.82 0.49 10.12
N ILE A 37 -14.14 0.31 10.20
CA ILE A 37 -15.08 0.77 9.17
C ILE A 37 -15.10 2.30 9.12
N SER A 38 -15.18 2.97 10.27
CA SER A 38 -15.18 4.44 10.34
C SER A 38 -13.88 5.02 9.79
N VAL A 39 -12.73 4.48 10.19
CA VAL A 39 -11.42 4.93 9.70
C VAL A 39 -11.32 4.76 8.18
N THR A 40 -11.75 3.61 7.66
CA THR A 40 -11.75 3.36 6.21
C THR A 40 -12.66 4.35 5.48
N THR A 41 -13.88 4.57 5.99
CA THR A 41 -14.85 5.48 5.38
C THR A 41 -14.32 6.91 5.36
N PHE A 42 -13.80 7.43 6.47
CA PHE A 42 -13.22 8.77 6.52
C PHE A 42 -12.04 8.94 5.57
N ARG A 43 -11.18 7.93 5.45
CA ARG A 43 -10.06 7.96 4.49
C ARG A 43 -10.55 7.99 3.04
N MET A 44 -11.54 7.16 2.69
CA MET A 44 -12.08 7.11 1.33
C MET A 44 -12.80 8.40 0.95
N VAL A 45 -13.69 8.88 1.83
CA VAL A 45 -14.43 10.14 1.59
C VAL A 45 -13.48 11.33 1.54
N GLY A 46 -12.52 11.41 2.47
CA GLY A 46 -11.53 12.48 2.50
C GLY A 46 -10.64 12.49 1.26
N ALA A 47 -10.17 11.32 0.81
CA ALA A 47 -9.39 11.19 -0.41
C ALA A 47 -10.23 11.57 -1.65
N ALA A 48 -11.45 11.07 -1.76
CA ALA A 48 -12.35 11.40 -2.87
C ALA A 48 -12.62 12.91 -2.94
N ALA A 49 -12.93 13.55 -1.81
CA ALA A 49 -13.12 14.99 -1.73
C ALA A 49 -11.87 15.77 -2.16
N ALA A 50 -10.69 15.36 -1.65
CA ALA A 50 -9.42 16.00 -2.00
C ALA A 50 -9.12 15.89 -3.51
N PHE A 51 -9.26 14.69 -4.08
CA PHE A 51 -9.05 14.50 -5.52
C PHE A 51 -10.09 15.24 -6.36
N TRP A 52 -11.33 15.34 -5.91
CA TRP A 52 -12.37 16.08 -6.61
C TRP A 52 -12.06 17.57 -6.64
N ILE A 53 -11.62 18.14 -5.52
CA ILE A 53 -11.16 19.54 -5.44
C ILE A 53 -9.96 19.77 -6.36
N LEU A 54 -8.96 18.85 -6.32
CA LEU A 54 -7.78 18.95 -7.19
C LEU A 54 -8.13 18.84 -8.67
N SER A 55 -9.12 18.03 -9.04
CA SER A 55 -9.55 17.87 -10.44
C SER A 55 -10.06 19.16 -11.07
N ILE A 56 -10.57 20.10 -10.26
CA ILE A 56 -11.03 21.42 -10.74
C ILE A 56 -9.85 22.23 -11.30
N PHE A 57 -8.65 22.02 -10.77
CA PHE A 57 -7.43 22.71 -11.17
C PHE A 57 -6.65 21.97 -12.26
N CYS A 58 -7.03 20.73 -12.57
CA CYS A 58 -6.38 19.90 -13.58
C CYS A 58 -7.10 20.00 -14.91
N LYS A 59 -6.32 19.88 -16.01
CA LYS A 59 -6.89 19.81 -17.35
C LYS A 59 -7.68 18.50 -17.48
N GLN A 60 -8.95 18.60 -17.82
CA GLN A 60 -9.80 17.43 -18.01
C GLN A 60 -9.43 16.73 -19.33
N GLU A 61 -9.16 15.43 -19.22
CA GLU A 61 -8.95 14.55 -20.37
C GLU A 61 -10.23 13.74 -20.63
N HIS A 62 -10.54 13.55 -21.90
CA HIS A 62 -11.70 12.74 -22.27
C HIS A 62 -11.35 11.26 -22.20
N VAL A 63 -11.95 10.55 -21.24
CA VAL A 63 -11.75 9.11 -21.05
C VAL A 63 -12.89 8.35 -21.71
N ASN A 64 -12.59 7.32 -22.49
CA ASN A 64 -13.60 6.48 -23.12
C ASN A 64 -14.39 5.69 -22.05
N HIS A 65 -15.70 5.50 -22.28
CA HIS A 65 -16.57 4.77 -21.34
C HIS A 65 -16.09 3.35 -21.02
N GLN A 66 -15.49 2.65 -21.98
CA GLN A 66 -14.94 1.33 -21.75
C GLN A 66 -13.75 1.33 -20.78
N ASP A 67 -12.89 2.34 -20.87
CA ASP A 67 -11.76 2.49 -19.99
C ASP A 67 -12.21 2.99 -18.60
N MET A 68 -13.25 3.80 -18.54
CA MET A 68 -13.86 4.23 -17.28
C MET A 68 -14.39 3.03 -16.47
N LEU A 69 -15.04 2.06 -17.12
CA LEU A 69 -15.48 0.82 -16.47
C LEU A 69 -14.30 -0.02 -15.94
N LYS A 70 -13.23 -0.15 -16.73
CA LYS A 70 -12.02 -0.85 -16.27
C LYS A 70 -11.38 -0.18 -15.06
N ILE A 71 -11.26 1.16 -15.10
CA ILE A 71 -10.74 1.96 -13.99
C ILE A 71 -11.62 1.81 -12.76
N PHE A 72 -12.95 1.80 -12.93
CA PHE A 72 -13.89 1.60 -11.82
C PHE A 72 -13.66 0.24 -11.13
N PHE A 73 -13.62 -0.86 -11.89
CA PHE A 73 -13.36 -2.18 -11.31
C PHE A 73 -11.95 -2.28 -10.70
N ALA A 74 -10.94 -1.76 -11.38
CA ALA A 74 -9.58 -1.69 -10.83
C ALA A 74 -9.54 -0.91 -9.51
N SER A 75 -10.24 0.21 -9.40
CA SER A 75 -10.30 1.01 -8.17
C SER A 75 -11.02 0.30 -7.03
N LEU A 76 -12.04 -0.52 -7.31
CA LEU A 76 -12.70 -1.34 -6.30
C LEU A 76 -11.71 -2.31 -5.63
N PHE A 77 -10.89 -2.99 -6.41
CA PHE A 77 -9.89 -3.93 -5.88
C PHE A 77 -8.69 -3.21 -5.27
N ALA A 78 -8.10 -2.27 -5.98
CA ALA A 78 -6.86 -1.61 -5.57
C ALA A 78 -7.05 -0.59 -4.42
N LEU A 79 -8.22 0.03 -4.31
CA LEU A 79 -8.49 1.02 -3.28
C LEU A 79 -9.45 0.52 -2.22
N VAL A 80 -10.71 0.20 -2.60
CA VAL A 80 -11.74 -0.10 -1.60
C VAL A 80 -11.42 -1.40 -0.88
N PHE A 81 -11.19 -2.47 -1.63
CA PHE A 81 -10.95 -3.78 -1.03
C PHE A 81 -9.58 -3.81 -0.32
N ASN A 82 -8.54 -3.32 -0.97
CA ASN A 82 -7.21 -3.23 -0.36
C ASN A 82 -7.23 -2.43 0.94
N GLN A 83 -7.71 -1.19 0.91
CA GLN A 83 -7.67 -0.30 2.08
C GLN A 83 -8.60 -0.78 3.20
N GLY A 84 -9.79 -1.27 2.86
CA GLY A 84 -10.73 -1.81 3.83
C GLY A 84 -10.17 -3.01 4.57
N VAL A 85 -9.70 -4.01 3.83
CA VAL A 85 -9.10 -5.23 4.39
C VAL A 85 -7.82 -4.93 5.15
N PHE A 86 -6.98 -4.00 4.66
CA PHE A 86 -5.75 -3.59 5.35
C PHE A 86 -6.05 -2.93 6.70
N ILE A 87 -6.96 -1.97 6.76
CA ILE A 87 -7.30 -1.29 8.02
C ILE A 87 -7.97 -2.25 9.00
N PHE A 88 -8.81 -3.18 8.49
CA PHE A 88 -9.38 -4.22 9.32
C PHE A 88 -8.31 -5.17 9.88
N GLY A 89 -7.36 -5.60 9.04
CA GLY A 89 -6.19 -6.37 9.49
C GLY A 89 -5.36 -5.59 10.52
N LEU A 90 -5.06 -4.32 10.27
CA LEU A 90 -4.31 -3.45 11.18
C LEU A 90 -5.01 -3.27 12.53
N SER A 91 -6.35 -3.34 12.58
CA SER A 91 -7.07 -3.30 13.87
C SER A 91 -6.74 -4.50 14.76
N MET A 92 -6.45 -5.65 14.15
CA MET A 92 -6.21 -6.93 14.81
C MET A 92 -4.72 -7.26 15.02
N THR A 93 -3.81 -6.52 14.39
CA THR A 93 -2.36 -6.75 14.48
C THR A 93 -1.59 -5.51 14.93
N SER A 94 -0.27 -5.65 15.10
CA SER A 94 0.59 -4.52 15.44
C SER A 94 0.95 -3.70 14.19
N PRO A 95 1.28 -2.39 14.33
CA PRO A 95 1.78 -1.59 13.21
C PRO A 95 3.06 -2.14 12.62
N ILE A 96 3.86 -2.80 13.45
CA ILE A 96 5.13 -3.42 13.06
C ILE A 96 4.84 -4.60 12.14
N ASP A 97 3.99 -5.54 12.56
CA ASP A 97 3.64 -6.73 11.78
C ASP A 97 2.95 -6.34 10.46
N ALA A 98 2.01 -5.37 10.49
CA ALA A 98 1.39 -4.84 9.28
C ALA A 98 2.43 -4.22 8.32
N SER A 99 3.42 -3.50 8.84
CA SER A 99 4.51 -2.92 8.03
C SER A 99 5.39 -3.98 7.40
N ILE A 100 5.61 -5.09 8.11
CA ILE A 100 6.34 -6.26 7.64
C ILE A 100 5.64 -6.88 6.44
N VAL A 101 4.34 -7.15 6.60
CA VAL A 101 3.53 -7.73 5.53
C VAL A 101 3.55 -6.80 4.31
N THR A 102 3.54 -5.48 4.51
CA THR A 102 3.62 -4.52 3.42
C THR A 102 4.94 -4.62 2.62
N THR A 103 6.04 -5.02 3.25
CA THR A 103 7.31 -5.26 2.54
C THR A 103 7.27 -6.45 1.58
N THR A 104 6.26 -7.32 1.67
CA THR A 104 6.06 -8.42 0.72
C THR A 104 5.42 -7.96 -0.59
N LEU A 105 4.89 -6.73 -0.66
CA LEU A 105 4.22 -6.19 -1.84
C LEU A 105 5.04 -6.33 -3.13
N PRO A 106 6.35 -5.98 -3.19
CA PRO A 106 7.13 -6.16 -4.40
C PRO A 106 7.22 -7.61 -4.87
N ILE A 107 7.21 -8.56 -3.93
CA ILE A 107 7.25 -10.00 -4.23
C ILE A 107 5.90 -10.41 -4.87
N VAL A 108 4.80 -10.04 -4.24
CA VAL A 108 3.45 -10.34 -4.73
C VAL A 108 3.24 -9.72 -6.11
N THR A 109 3.59 -8.44 -6.27
CA THR A 109 3.46 -7.74 -7.55
C THR A 109 4.31 -8.38 -8.65
N MET A 110 5.53 -8.84 -8.34
CA MET A 110 6.37 -9.54 -9.32
C MET A 110 5.74 -10.87 -9.76
N ILE A 111 5.17 -11.63 -8.83
CA ILE A 111 4.49 -12.91 -9.13
C ILE A 111 3.26 -12.65 -10.00
N VAL A 112 2.43 -11.67 -9.62
CA VAL A 112 1.24 -11.30 -10.38
C VAL A 112 1.61 -10.82 -11.78
N ALA A 113 2.61 -9.95 -11.93
CA ALA A 113 3.10 -9.46 -13.21
C ALA A 113 3.65 -10.61 -14.09
N ALA A 114 4.38 -11.56 -13.49
CA ALA A 114 4.88 -12.72 -14.22
C ALA A 114 3.75 -13.61 -14.76
N ILE A 115 2.67 -13.79 -13.98
CA ILE A 115 1.54 -14.64 -14.37
C ILE A 115 0.63 -13.94 -15.39
N TYR A 116 0.22 -12.69 -15.08
CA TYR A 116 -0.77 -11.96 -15.90
C TYR A 116 -0.15 -11.27 -17.11
N LEU A 117 0.99 -10.59 -16.94
CA LEU A 117 1.65 -9.84 -18.00
C LEU A 117 2.70 -10.68 -18.74
N LYS A 118 2.95 -11.93 -18.26
CA LYS A 118 3.99 -12.82 -18.82
C LYS A 118 5.37 -12.14 -18.85
N GLU A 119 5.63 -11.24 -17.92
CA GLU A 119 6.92 -10.57 -17.81
C GLU A 119 8.02 -11.55 -17.37
N PRO A 120 9.20 -11.51 -18.01
CA PRO A 120 10.30 -12.37 -17.61
C PRO A 120 10.81 -11.98 -16.20
N ILE A 121 10.88 -12.97 -15.32
CA ILE A 121 11.50 -12.82 -14.00
C ILE A 121 13.02 -12.81 -14.21
N THR A 122 13.64 -11.64 -14.11
CA THR A 122 15.10 -11.53 -14.24
C THR A 122 15.79 -11.78 -12.89
N ASN A 123 16.96 -12.44 -12.95
CA ASN A 123 17.75 -12.72 -11.74
C ASN A 123 18.08 -11.46 -10.92
N LYS A 124 18.21 -10.30 -11.57
CA LYS A 124 18.43 -9.01 -10.89
C LYS A 124 17.22 -8.56 -10.08
N LYS A 125 15.99 -8.76 -10.61
CA LYS A 125 14.74 -8.48 -9.89
C LYS A 125 14.62 -9.39 -8.65
N VAL A 126 14.87 -10.68 -8.83
CA VAL A 126 14.83 -11.69 -7.74
C VAL A 126 15.84 -11.33 -6.64
N LEU A 127 17.09 -11.04 -7.03
CA LEU A 127 18.13 -10.67 -6.05
C LEU A 127 17.78 -9.41 -5.28
N GLY A 128 17.27 -8.37 -5.94
CA GLY A 128 16.86 -7.13 -5.29
C GLY A 128 15.73 -7.34 -4.27
N ILE A 129 14.73 -8.15 -4.62
CA ILE A 129 13.62 -8.50 -3.73
C ILE A 129 14.12 -9.34 -2.55
N PHE A 130 15.00 -10.31 -2.81
CA PHE A 130 15.58 -11.15 -1.75
C PHE A 130 16.37 -10.32 -0.73
N VAL A 131 17.22 -9.42 -1.20
CA VAL A 131 18.00 -8.51 -0.34
C VAL A 131 17.08 -7.57 0.44
N GLY A 132 16.05 -7.02 -0.20
CA GLY A 132 15.05 -6.17 0.45
C GLY A 132 14.25 -6.91 1.52
N ALA A 133 13.79 -8.13 1.21
CA ALA A 133 13.07 -8.98 2.16
C ALA A 133 13.94 -9.38 3.36
N MET A 134 15.21 -9.73 3.12
CA MET A 134 16.16 -10.02 4.21
C MET A 134 16.39 -8.79 5.10
N GLY A 135 16.53 -7.60 4.53
CA GLY A 135 16.66 -6.37 5.30
C GLY A 135 15.41 -6.09 6.17
N ALA A 136 14.22 -6.29 5.62
CA ALA A 136 12.97 -6.18 6.35
C ALA A 136 12.91 -7.21 7.50
N LEU A 137 13.21 -8.48 7.23
CA LEU A 137 13.24 -9.54 8.26
C LEU A 137 14.19 -9.22 9.41
N ILE A 138 15.39 -8.72 9.13
CA ILE A 138 16.37 -8.32 10.14
C ILE A 138 15.81 -7.20 11.03
N LEU A 139 15.18 -6.18 10.42
CA LEU A 139 14.53 -5.08 11.13
C LEU A 139 13.43 -5.58 12.08
N ILE A 140 12.66 -6.56 11.64
CA ILE A 140 11.55 -7.18 12.38
C ILE A 140 12.07 -7.96 13.58
N MET A 141 13.02 -8.84 13.33
CA MET A 141 13.60 -9.66 14.40
C MET A 141 14.27 -8.78 15.46
N SER A 142 14.92 -7.68 15.05
CA SER A 142 15.49 -6.69 15.94
C SER A 142 14.42 -5.94 16.75
N SER A 143 13.28 -5.66 16.16
CA SER A 143 12.17 -4.95 16.81
C SER A 143 11.37 -5.83 17.77
N GLN A 144 11.19 -7.11 17.45
CA GLN A 144 10.47 -8.06 18.31
C GLN A 144 11.27 -8.46 19.57
N ALA A 145 12.58 -8.33 19.57
CA ALA A 145 13.41 -8.61 20.76
C ALA A 145 13.10 -7.66 21.95
N GLY A 146 12.36 -6.57 21.73
CA GLY A 146 11.98 -5.57 22.75
C GLY A 146 10.49 -5.50 23.11
N ASN A 147 9.61 -6.21 22.41
CA ASN A 147 8.17 -6.10 22.66
C ASN A 147 7.47 -7.44 22.42
N ASN A 148 6.74 -7.95 23.42
CA ASN A 148 5.86 -9.09 23.25
C ASN A 148 4.80 -8.74 22.19
N GLY A 149 5.04 -9.19 20.95
CA GLY A 149 4.17 -8.92 19.81
C GLY A 149 2.78 -9.49 20.05
N ASN A 150 1.81 -8.62 20.35
CA ASN A 150 0.38 -8.94 20.40
C ASN A 150 -0.24 -8.92 18.99
N GLY A 151 0.52 -9.31 17.96
CA GLY A 151 0.01 -9.43 16.61
C GLY A 151 -0.88 -10.67 16.46
N SER A 152 -2.07 -10.50 15.89
CA SER A 152 -2.94 -11.62 15.55
C SER A 152 -2.57 -12.15 14.16
N LEU A 153 -2.32 -13.46 14.06
CA LEU A 153 -2.10 -14.14 12.78
C LEU A 153 -3.21 -13.84 11.75
N ILE A 154 -4.45 -13.69 12.21
CA ILE A 154 -5.58 -13.34 11.35
C ILE A 154 -5.41 -11.92 10.81
N GLY A 155 -4.96 -10.96 11.64
CA GLY A 155 -4.67 -9.60 11.22
C GLY A 155 -3.58 -9.55 10.15
N ASP A 156 -2.52 -10.32 10.33
CA ASP A 156 -1.40 -10.40 9.38
C ASP A 156 -1.83 -11.01 8.05
N LEU A 157 -2.64 -12.08 8.08
CA LEU A 157 -3.21 -12.70 6.88
C LEU A 157 -4.14 -11.74 6.13
N LEU A 158 -4.95 -10.94 6.82
CA LEU A 158 -5.78 -9.92 6.20
C LEU A 158 -4.93 -8.83 5.54
N CYS A 159 -3.86 -8.38 6.19
CA CYS A 159 -2.90 -7.46 5.58
C CYS A 159 -2.27 -8.05 4.31
N LEU A 160 -1.93 -9.36 4.31
CA LEU A 160 -1.40 -10.03 3.12
C LEU A 160 -2.43 -10.11 1.99
N VAL A 161 -3.69 -10.45 2.29
CA VAL A 161 -4.78 -10.46 1.31
C VAL A 161 -4.98 -9.07 0.70
N ALA A 162 -4.88 -8.01 1.52
CA ALA A 162 -4.92 -6.64 1.03
C ALA A 162 -3.79 -6.35 0.02
N GLN A 163 -2.56 -6.82 0.26
CA GLN A 163 -1.45 -6.63 -0.67
C GLN A 163 -1.66 -7.38 -1.99
N ILE A 164 -2.23 -8.60 -1.93
CA ILE A 164 -2.58 -9.36 -3.14
C ILE A 164 -3.62 -8.59 -3.95
N SER A 165 -4.67 -8.09 -3.30
CA SER A 165 -5.73 -7.30 -3.95
C SER A 165 -5.20 -6.01 -4.62
N PHE A 166 -4.18 -5.38 -4.03
CA PHE A 166 -3.53 -4.20 -4.62
C PHE A 166 -2.68 -4.53 -5.85
N SER A 167 -2.17 -5.77 -5.93
CA SER A 167 -1.26 -6.20 -6.99
C SER A 167 -1.97 -6.68 -8.27
N ILE A 168 -3.28 -6.88 -8.22
CA ILE A 168 -4.14 -7.29 -9.35
C ILE A 168 -4.63 -6.07 -10.12
#